data_c2e61b26a8a763e24c04799bda041dbe
#
_entry.id   c2e61b26a8a763e24c04799bda041dbe
#
_cell.length_a   1.000
_cell.length_b   1.000
_cell.length_c   1.000
_cell.angle_alpha   90.00
_cell.angle_beta   90.00
_cell.angle_gamma   90.00
#
_symmetry.space_group_name_H-M   'P 1'
#
loop_
_entity.id
_entity.type
_entity.pdbx_description
1 polymer ?
#
loop_
_entity_poly.entity_id
_entity_poly.type
_entity_poly.pdbx_seq_one_letter_code
_entity_poly.pdbx_strand_id
1 'polypeptide(L)'
;MDDQQQPTVEATGSSDDAGRGSGSSRRARVVGLVGAAAVAAAGAAVGATELIRSRTSTPAIPRGSILVNGVVHRVQSTADTPLLYVLRDELVLHGPKFGCGLGQCGACAVLVGDRETRSCVTAWTGLKDEVTTLEGLPARWAKEKSLTGGAAASTLHPVQQAWIDEQVPQCGYCQSGMMIMAVDLLTRNSSPSEAQIRDAFTNTPPSPHLCRCGTYMSIIAAVHRAARAMA
;
A
#
# COMPACT_ATOMS: atom_id res chain seq x y z
N MET A 1 -46.80 8.03 23.21
CA MET A 1 -46.81 9.26 23.94
C MET A 1 -45.59 9.23 24.84
N ASP A 2 -44.48 9.75 24.30
CA ASP A 2 -43.45 10.45 25.05
C ASP A 2 -42.50 11.07 24.04
N ASP A 3 -42.63 12.36 24.01
CA ASP A 3 -41.95 13.35 23.20
C ASP A 3 -40.52 13.54 23.76
N GLN A 4 -39.46 13.30 23.03
CA GLN A 4 -38.13 13.71 23.42
C GLN A 4 -37.53 14.64 22.37
N GLN A 5 -37.62 15.91 22.72
CA GLN A 5 -37.04 17.06 22.06
C GLN A 5 -35.51 16.96 21.88
N GLN A 6 -35.07 17.22 20.68
CA GLN A 6 -33.66 17.49 20.36
C GLN A 6 -33.30 18.93 20.76
N PRO A 7 -32.08 19.18 21.31
CA PRO A 7 -31.60 20.53 21.51
C PRO A 7 -31.01 21.11 20.21
N THR A 8 -31.51 22.27 19.85
CA THR A 8 -30.97 23.17 18.83
C THR A 8 -29.72 23.87 19.38
N VAL A 9 -28.63 23.85 18.66
CA VAL A 9 -27.44 24.66 18.96
C VAL A 9 -27.45 25.91 18.08
N GLU A 10 -27.60 27.06 18.71
CA GLU A 10 -27.49 28.37 18.09
C GLU A 10 -26.05 28.72 17.74
N ALA A 11 -25.87 29.26 16.53
CA ALA A 11 -24.62 29.84 16.08
C ALA A 11 -24.57 31.33 16.50
N THR A 12 -23.59 31.68 17.32
CA THR A 12 -23.22 33.07 17.55
C THR A 12 -21.99 33.43 16.73
N GLY A 13 -22.17 34.35 15.79
CA GLY A 13 -21.09 35.00 15.07
C GLY A 13 -20.43 36.09 15.92
N SER A 14 -19.14 36.31 15.71
CA SER A 14 -18.45 37.54 16.04
C SER A 14 -17.44 37.87 14.99
N SER A 15 -17.65 39.01 14.37
CA SER A 15 -16.81 39.73 13.43
C SER A 15 -15.81 40.62 14.17
N ASP A 16 -14.82 41.13 13.40
CA ASP A 16 -13.85 42.20 13.64
C ASP A 16 -12.45 41.67 14.10
N ASP A 17 -11.34 42.14 13.58
CA ASP A 17 -10.96 43.44 13.04
C ASP A 17 -9.65 43.38 12.20
N ALA A 18 -9.46 44.42 11.42
CA ALA A 18 -8.36 44.62 10.48
C ALA A 18 -7.07 45.05 11.18
N GLY A 19 -5.92 44.60 10.65
CA GLY A 19 -4.60 45.08 11.02
C GLY A 19 -3.65 45.13 9.80
N ARG A 20 -3.60 46.30 9.14
CA ARG A 20 -2.57 46.66 8.15
C ARG A 20 -1.22 46.82 8.81
N GLY A 21 -0.16 46.24 8.20
CA GLY A 21 1.22 46.51 8.54
C GLY A 21 2.11 46.46 7.31
N SER A 22 2.40 47.60 6.71
CA SER A 22 3.36 47.84 5.65
C SER A 22 4.80 47.87 6.17
N GLY A 23 5.75 47.33 5.42
CA GLY A 23 7.19 47.49 5.70
C GLY A 23 8.04 46.78 4.67
N SER A 24 8.31 47.43 3.59
CA SER A 24 9.57 48.01 3.09
C SER A 24 10.75 47.05 2.91
N SER A 25 10.97 46.78 1.64
CA SER A 25 12.24 46.63 0.88
C SER A 25 13.57 46.54 1.64
N ARG A 26 14.39 45.56 1.33
CA ARG A 26 15.81 45.78 0.94
C ARG A 26 16.27 44.72 -0.07
N ARG A 27 16.51 45.22 -1.29
CA ARG A 27 17.30 44.52 -2.30
C ARG A 27 18.77 44.55 -1.87
N ALA A 28 19.43 43.41 -1.84
CA ALA A 28 20.86 43.34 -1.93
C ALA A 28 21.23 42.59 -3.22
N ARG A 29 21.72 43.36 -4.18
CA ARG A 29 22.46 42.84 -5.33
C ARG A 29 23.87 42.50 -4.87
N VAL A 30 24.33 41.32 -5.16
CA VAL A 30 25.78 41.03 -5.23
C VAL A 30 26.06 40.54 -6.66
N VAL A 31 26.84 41.33 -7.34
CA VAL A 31 27.41 41.12 -8.68
C VAL A 31 28.86 40.64 -8.49
N GLY A 32 29.25 39.72 -9.37
CA GLY A 32 30.68 39.37 -9.61
C GLY A 32 30.93 37.88 -9.34
N LEU A 33 31.63 37.14 -10.11
CA LEU A 33 32.59 37.41 -11.18
C LEU A 33 32.73 36.16 -12.05
N VAL A 34 32.93 36.38 -13.33
CA VAL A 34 33.25 35.42 -14.35
C VAL A 34 34.61 34.79 -14.10
N GLY A 35 34.69 33.47 -14.20
CA GLY A 35 35.95 32.74 -14.28
C GLY A 35 35.82 31.61 -15.29
N ALA A 36 36.13 31.88 -16.56
CA ALA A 36 36.30 30.88 -17.60
C ALA A 36 37.67 30.19 -17.42
N ALA A 37 37.65 28.85 -17.32
CA ALA A 37 38.80 28.04 -17.59
C ALA A 37 38.39 26.90 -18.51
N ALA A 38 38.75 27.06 -19.79
CA ALA A 38 38.72 26.00 -20.77
C ALA A 38 39.91 25.06 -20.49
N VAL A 39 39.66 23.75 -20.38
CA VAL A 39 40.68 22.72 -20.52
C VAL A 39 40.20 21.69 -21.54
N ALA A 40 41.10 21.45 -22.45
CA ALA A 40 40.95 20.77 -23.71
C ALA A 40 40.58 19.30 -23.62
N ALA A 41 40.02 18.87 -24.72
CA ALA A 41 39.71 17.52 -25.10
C ALA A 41 40.94 16.58 -25.07
N ALA A 42 40.76 15.39 -24.49
CA ALA A 42 41.46 14.19 -24.92
C ALA A 42 40.44 13.05 -24.96
N GLY A 43 40.22 12.54 -26.15
CA GLY A 43 39.29 11.44 -26.40
C GLY A 43 39.83 10.13 -25.85
N ALA A 44 38.93 9.36 -25.34
CA ALA A 44 39.01 7.90 -25.35
C ALA A 44 37.57 7.39 -25.47
N ALA A 45 37.22 6.99 -26.69
CA ALA A 45 36.10 6.12 -26.92
C ALA A 45 36.42 4.77 -26.26
N VAL A 46 35.78 4.46 -25.19
CA VAL A 46 35.63 3.11 -24.70
C VAL A 46 34.15 2.81 -24.70
N GLY A 47 33.86 1.87 -25.53
CA GLY A 47 32.55 1.41 -25.82
C GLY A 47 31.89 0.65 -24.68
N ALA A 48 30.71 0.18 -25.05
CA ALA A 48 29.88 -0.80 -24.38
C ALA A 48 29.05 -0.25 -23.24
N THR A 49 27.86 0.22 -23.56
CA THR A 49 26.60 -0.45 -23.23
C THR A 49 26.75 -1.61 -22.23
N GLU A 50 27.05 -1.32 -21.01
CA GLU A 50 26.51 -2.09 -19.91
C GLU A 50 25.37 -1.32 -19.32
N LEU A 51 24.21 -1.47 -19.93
CA LEU A 51 22.94 -1.37 -19.25
C LEU A 51 22.94 -2.43 -18.15
N ILE A 52 23.58 -2.09 -17.03
CA ILE A 52 23.41 -2.82 -15.80
C ILE A 52 21.94 -2.64 -15.45
N ARG A 53 21.15 -3.59 -15.89
CA ARG A 53 19.89 -3.92 -15.25
C ARG A 53 20.24 -4.13 -13.79
N SER A 54 20.11 -3.08 -12.99
CA SER A 54 20.12 -3.20 -11.54
C SER A 54 18.88 -4.02 -11.20
N ARG A 55 19.02 -5.35 -11.27
CA ARG A 55 18.18 -6.22 -10.49
C ARG A 55 18.36 -5.73 -9.07
N THR A 56 17.37 -5.05 -8.55
CA THR A 56 17.28 -4.78 -7.12
C THR A 56 17.23 -6.17 -6.48
N SER A 57 18.40 -6.68 -6.13
CA SER A 57 18.53 -7.94 -5.41
C SER A 57 17.80 -7.70 -4.08
N THR A 58 16.73 -8.46 -3.86
CA THR A 58 16.10 -8.52 -2.55
C THR A 58 17.21 -8.79 -1.53
N PRO A 59 17.37 -7.97 -0.48
CA PRO A 59 18.44 -8.17 0.49
C PRO A 59 18.31 -9.58 1.08
N ALA A 60 19.44 -10.27 1.25
CA ALA A 60 19.44 -11.59 1.84
C ALA A 60 18.81 -11.53 3.25
N ILE A 61 17.75 -12.28 3.49
CA ILE A 61 17.03 -12.29 4.77
C ILE A 61 17.86 -13.14 5.75
N PRO A 62 18.36 -12.58 6.88
CA PRO A 62 19.09 -13.36 7.88
C PRO A 62 18.25 -14.50 8.47
N ARG A 63 18.90 -15.57 8.91
CA ARG A 63 18.19 -16.67 9.61
C ARG A 63 17.46 -16.13 10.84
N GLY A 64 16.22 -16.56 11.04
CA GLY A 64 15.37 -16.09 12.14
C GLY A 64 14.81 -14.69 11.92
N SER A 65 14.80 -14.20 10.70
CA SER A 65 14.23 -12.91 10.32
C SER A 65 13.30 -13.06 9.12
N ILE A 66 12.42 -12.08 8.96
CA ILE A 66 11.47 -11.96 7.84
C ILE A 66 11.50 -10.53 7.28
N LEU A 67 11.34 -10.38 5.98
CA LEU A 67 11.21 -9.08 5.34
C LEU A 67 9.71 -8.75 5.21
N VAL A 68 9.27 -7.70 5.89
CA VAL A 68 7.85 -7.26 5.90
C VAL A 68 7.79 -5.77 5.62
N ASN A 69 7.01 -5.37 4.62
CA ASN A 69 6.79 -3.97 4.23
C ASN A 69 8.10 -3.17 4.06
N GLY A 70 9.12 -3.79 3.45
CA GLY A 70 10.42 -3.18 3.19
C GLY A 70 11.39 -3.22 4.38
N VAL A 71 11.00 -3.75 5.53
CA VAL A 71 11.81 -3.80 6.76
C VAL A 71 12.12 -5.26 7.15
N VAL A 72 13.38 -5.53 7.50
CA VAL A 72 13.78 -6.84 8.03
C VAL A 72 13.52 -6.88 9.53
N HIS A 73 12.67 -7.81 9.95
CA HIS A 73 12.30 -8.02 11.34
C HIS A 73 12.87 -9.33 11.88
N ARG A 74 13.44 -9.30 13.09
CA ARG A 74 13.81 -10.52 13.80
C ARG A 74 12.58 -11.09 14.49
N VAL A 75 12.34 -12.39 14.31
CA VAL A 75 11.17 -13.10 14.85
C VAL A 75 11.58 -13.96 16.03
N GLN A 76 10.79 -13.92 17.10
CA GLN A 76 11.01 -14.70 18.33
C GLN A 76 10.22 -16.02 18.33
N SER A 77 9.13 -16.08 17.57
CA SER A 77 8.27 -17.25 17.46
C SER A 77 8.98 -18.46 16.88
N THR A 78 8.50 -19.65 17.25
CA THR A 78 8.99 -20.92 16.71
C THR A 78 8.79 -21.03 15.20
N ALA A 79 9.57 -21.88 14.56
CA ALA A 79 9.64 -21.96 13.10
C ALA A 79 8.30 -22.35 12.43
N ASP A 80 7.46 -23.07 13.13
CA ASP A 80 6.16 -23.57 12.70
C ASP A 80 4.99 -22.60 12.99
N THR A 81 5.28 -21.47 13.67
CA THR A 81 4.25 -20.47 13.96
C THR A 81 3.67 -19.94 12.65
N PRO A 82 2.33 -19.90 12.49
CA PRO A 82 1.72 -19.29 11.32
C PRO A 82 2.08 -17.81 11.20
N LEU A 83 2.37 -17.39 9.98
CA LEU A 83 2.76 -16.02 9.64
C LEU A 83 1.78 -14.97 10.21
N LEU A 84 0.48 -15.28 10.24
CA LEU A 84 -0.54 -14.40 10.78
C LEU A 84 -0.22 -13.93 12.20
N TYR A 85 0.20 -14.84 13.07
CA TYR A 85 0.50 -14.51 14.46
C TYR A 85 1.78 -13.69 14.59
N VAL A 86 2.82 -14.01 13.80
CA VAL A 86 4.03 -13.18 13.74
C VAL A 86 3.69 -11.75 13.34
N LEU A 87 2.88 -11.58 12.27
CA LEU A 87 2.50 -10.26 11.80
C LEU A 87 1.68 -9.49 12.84
N ARG A 88 0.73 -10.13 13.52
CA ARG A 88 -0.19 -9.47 14.44
C ARG A 88 0.38 -9.27 15.84
N ASP A 89 1.05 -10.29 16.37
CA ASP A 89 1.40 -10.33 17.79
C ASP A 89 2.82 -9.80 18.03
N GLU A 90 3.76 -10.08 17.12
CA GLU A 90 5.13 -9.56 17.23
C GLU A 90 5.33 -8.23 16.51
N LEU A 91 4.79 -8.08 15.27
CA LEU A 91 5.00 -6.89 14.45
C LEU A 91 3.87 -5.87 14.57
N VAL A 92 2.81 -6.17 15.31
CA VAL A 92 1.66 -5.28 15.57
C VAL A 92 1.00 -4.78 14.27
N LEU A 93 0.99 -5.63 13.23
CA LEU A 93 0.35 -5.36 11.94
C LEU A 93 -1.06 -5.95 11.94
N HIS A 94 -2.07 -5.11 11.90
CA HIS A 94 -3.47 -5.50 12.09
C HIS A 94 -4.27 -5.62 10.78
N GLY A 95 -3.68 -5.33 9.63
CA GLY A 95 -4.30 -5.54 8.31
C GLY A 95 -4.75 -6.99 8.13
N PRO A 96 -3.87 -8.00 8.20
CA PRO A 96 -4.29 -9.39 8.15
C PRO A 96 -5.08 -9.77 9.41
N LYS A 97 -6.24 -10.44 9.25
CA LYS A 97 -7.14 -10.77 10.36
C LYS A 97 -7.34 -12.27 10.49
N PHE A 98 -7.48 -12.76 11.73
CA PHE A 98 -7.90 -14.12 11.97
C PHE A 98 -9.40 -14.27 11.62
N GLY A 99 -9.72 -15.21 10.76
CA GLY A 99 -11.10 -15.56 10.42
C GLY A 99 -11.35 -17.05 10.64
N CYS A 100 -11.17 -17.88 9.61
CA CYS A 100 -11.41 -19.33 9.72
C CYS A 100 -10.24 -20.12 10.32
N GLY A 101 -9.00 -19.63 10.23
CA GLY A 101 -7.78 -20.37 10.61
C GLY A 101 -7.44 -21.55 9.67
N LEU A 102 -8.19 -21.72 8.58
CA LEU A 102 -8.14 -22.88 7.68
C LEU A 102 -7.76 -22.49 6.24
N GLY A 103 -7.29 -21.28 6.01
CA GLY A 103 -6.95 -20.79 4.66
C GLY A 103 -8.15 -20.54 3.73
N GLN A 104 -9.41 -20.60 4.23
CA GLN A 104 -10.60 -20.62 3.38
C GLN A 104 -11.29 -19.27 3.22
N CYS A 105 -11.19 -18.34 4.19
CA CYS A 105 -12.03 -17.13 4.17
C CYS A 105 -11.35 -15.88 3.59
N GLY A 106 -10.04 -15.88 3.42
CA GLY A 106 -9.28 -14.76 2.89
C GLY A 106 -8.98 -13.59 3.83
N ALA A 107 -9.55 -13.54 5.03
CA ALA A 107 -9.36 -12.42 5.95
C ALA A 107 -7.89 -12.20 6.38
N CYS A 108 -7.07 -13.25 6.34
CA CYS A 108 -5.66 -13.25 6.69
C CYS A 108 -4.72 -13.04 5.49
N ALA A 109 -5.25 -12.72 4.32
CA ALA A 109 -4.45 -12.59 3.11
C ALA A 109 -3.38 -11.51 3.23
N VAL A 110 -2.18 -11.84 2.73
CA VAL A 110 -1.03 -10.95 2.54
C VAL A 110 -0.42 -11.24 1.17
N LEU A 111 0.41 -10.36 0.64
CA LEU A 111 1.25 -10.71 -0.51
C LEU A 111 2.57 -11.31 -0.01
N VAL A 112 3.04 -12.37 -0.66
CA VAL A 112 4.42 -12.86 -0.58
C VAL A 112 5.00 -12.68 -1.98
N GLY A 113 5.92 -11.75 -2.13
CA GLY A 113 6.26 -11.22 -3.45
C GLY A 113 5.03 -10.55 -4.08
N ASP A 114 4.61 -11.06 -5.25
CA ASP A 114 3.44 -10.57 -5.99
C ASP A 114 2.19 -11.44 -5.83
N ARG A 115 2.24 -12.47 -4.97
CA ARG A 115 1.18 -13.48 -4.86
C ARG A 115 0.47 -13.43 -3.52
N GLU A 116 -0.85 -13.47 -3.61
CA GLU A 116 -1.69 -13.61 -2.43
C GLU A 116 -1.42 -14.94 -1.70
N THR A 117 -1.29 -14.86 -0.38
CA THR A 117 -0.95 -15.98 0.50
C THR A 117 -1.81 -15.94 1.77
N ARG A 118 -2.27 -17.11 2.20
CA ARG A 118 -3.06 -17.29 3.42
C ARG A 118 -2.16 -17.37 4.65
N SER A 119 -1.92 -16.26 5.33
CA SER A 119 -0.97 -16.19 6.45
C SER A 119 -1.35 -17.07 7.65
N CYS A 120 -2.63 -17.45 7.83
CA CYS A 120 -3.06 -18.31 8.95
C CYS A 120 -2.63 -19.78 8.82
N VAL A 121 -2.24 -20.24 7.63
CA VAL A 121 -1.80 -21.61 7.36
C VAL A 121 -0.40 -21.69 6.76
N THR A 122 0.27 -20.56 6.61
CA THR A 122 1.62 -20.46 6.08
C THR A 122 2.58 -20.22 7.22
N ALA A 123 3.62 -21.06 7.38
CA ALA A 123 4.69 -20.82 8.33
C ALA A 123 5.48 -19.56 7.95
N TRP A 124 5.90 -18.77 8.92
CA TRP A 124 6.68 -17.57 8.65
C TRP A 124 8.09 -17.85 8.13
N THR A 125 8.63 -19.03 8.47
CA THR A 125 9.96 -19.45 8.03
C THR A 125 9.96 -19.93 6.58
N GLY A 126 11.11 -19.81 5.93
CA GLY A 126 11.29 -20.28 4.54
C GLY A 126 10.71 -19.38 3.48
N LEU A 127 10.10 -18.26 3.84
CA LEU A 127 9.68 -17.22 2.89
C LEU A 127 10.93 -16.54 2.32
N LYS A 128 11.02 -16.53 0.98
CA LYS A 128 12.17 -15.95 0.26
C LYS A 128 11.87 -14.53 -0.21
N ASP A 129 10.60 -14.22 -0.36
CA ASP A 129 10.12 -12.96 -0.89
C ASP A 129 9.57 -12.08 0.23
N GLU A 130 9.51 -10.78 -0.03
CA GLU A 130 8.93 -9.79 0.86
C GLU A 130 7.46 -10.09 1.13
N VAL A 131 7.07 -10.01 2.38
CA VAL A 131 5.67 -10.00 2.81
C VAL A 131 5.16 -8.57 2.78
N THR A 132 4.10 -8.31 2.00
CA THR A 132 3.41 -7.02 2.02
C THR A 132 2.02 -7.19 2.64
N THR A 133 1.77 -6.45 3.72
CA THR A 133 0.45 -6.36 4.35
C THR A 133 -0.34 -5.16 3.79
N LEU A 134 -1.60 -5.00 4.22
CA LEU A 134 -2.41 -3.84 3.83
C LEU A 134 -1.70 -2.51 4.12
N GLU A 135 -1.01 -2.43 5.26
CA GLU A 135 -0.27 -1.25 5.70
C GLU A 135 0.94 -0.95 4.80
N GLY A 136 1.50 -1.96 4.17
CA GLY A 136 2.66 -1.83 3.27
C GLY A 136 2.32 -1.44 1.83
N LEU A 137 1.04 -1.55 1.42
CA LEU A 137 0.64 -1.26 0.03
C LEU A 137 1.00 0.16 -0.43
N PRO A 138 0.83 1.23 0.38
CA PRO A 138 1.22 2.58 -0.03
C PRO A 138 2.70 2.70 -0.35
N ALA A 139 3.57 2.16 0.52
CA ALA A 139 5.01 2.21 0.34
C ALA A 139 5.47 1.38 -0.88
N ARG A 140 4.86 0.21 -1.09
CA ARG A 140 5.07 -0.62 -2.26
C ARG A 140 4.73 0.13 -3.54
N TRP A 141 3.54 0.76 -3.60
CA TRP A 141 3.11 1.55 -4.76
C TRP A 141 4.01 2.76 -5.00
N ALA A 142 4.38 3.49 -3.96
CA ALA A 142 5.31 4.60 -4.06
C ALA A 142 6.66 4.18 -4.66
N LYS A 143 7.18 3.01 -4.24
CA LYS A 143 8.41 2.42 -4.77
C LYS A 143 8.26 2.04 -6.26
N GLU A 144 7.16 1.38 -6.64
CA GLU A 144 6.87 0.98 -8.02
C GLU A 144 6.78 2.19 -8.96
N LYS A 145 6.22 3.31 -8.48
CA LYS A 145 6.11 4.57 -9.23
C LYS A 145 7.28 5.53 -9.02
N SER A 146 8.32 5.10 -8.31
CA SER A 146 9.51 5.93 -7.99
C SER A 146 9.18 7.27 -7.34
N LEU A 147 8.13 7.30 -6.51
CA LEU A 147 7.72 8.49 -5.77
C LEU A 147 8.66 8.71 -4.58
N THR A 148 8.92 9.99 -4.26
CA THR A 148 9.79 10.38 -3.14
C THR A 148 9.19 11.53 -2.32
N GLY A 149 9.71 11.73 -1.11
CA GLY A 149 9.32 12.84 -0.24
C GLY A 149 7.82 12.84 0.10
N GLY A 150 7.19 14.02 0.06
CA GLY A 150 5.79 14.20 0.40
C GLY A 150 4.82 13.42 -0.50
N ALA A 151 5.15 13.25 -1.78
CA ALA A 151 4.34 12.47 -2.70
C ALA A 151 4.28 10.99 -2.29
N ALA A 152 5.39 10.41 -1.86
CA ALA A 152 5.42 9.04 -1.34
C ALA A 152 4.64 8.91 -0.02
N ALA A 153 4.78 9.90 0.88
CA ALA A 153 4.14 9.87 2.20
C ALA A 153 2.62 10.02 2.15
N SER A 154 2.08 10.73 1.15
CA SER A 154 0.64 10.98 1.00
C SER A 154 -0.07 10.03 0.05
N THR A 155 0.66 9.15 -0.64
CA THR A 155 0.08 8.25 -1.64
C THR A 155 -0.58 7.05 -0.96
N LEU A 156 -1.78 6.68 -1.43
CA LEU A 156 -2.37 5.37 -1.22
C LEU A 156 -2.15 4.49 -2.45
N HIS A 157 -2.17 3.18 -2.25
CA HIS A 157 -2.26 2.28 -3.40
C HIS A 157 -3.62 2.51 -4.12
N PRO A 158 -3.69 2.49 -5.47
CA PRO A 158 -4.94 2.73 -6.20
C PRO A 158 -6.10 1.83 -5.76
N VAL A 159 -5.83 0.60 -5.35
CA VAL A 159 -6.84 -0.28 -4.77
C VAL A 159 -7.39 0.29 -3.46
N GLN A 160 -6.56 0.80 -2.57
CA GLN A 160 -7.01 1.40 -1.32
C GLN A 160 -7.84 2.67 -1.57
N GLN A 161 -7.40 3.52 -2.50
CA GLN A 161 -8.16 4.70 -2.89
C GLN A 161 -9.50 4.34 -3.50
N ALA A 162 -9.55 3.35 -4.39
CA ALA A 162 -10.80 2.88 -4.98
C ALA A 162 -11.79 2.32 -3.94
N TRP A 163 -11.29 1.65 -2.90
CA TRP A 163 -12.12 1.18 -1.77
C TRP A 163 -12.77 2.32 -1.00
N ILE A 164 -12.05 3.42 -0.82
CA ILE A 164 -12.58 4.65 -0.19
C ILE A 164 -13.64 5.29 -1.10
N ASP A 165 -13.30 5.48 -2.38
CA ASP A 165 -14.16 6.17 -3.34
C ASP A 165 -15.50 5.43 -3.57
N GLU A 166 -15.47 4.10 -3.61
CA GLU A 166 -16.65 3.24 -3.77
C GLU A 166 -17.34 2.90 -2.43
N GLN A 167 -16.83 3.40 -1.31
CA GLN A 167 -17.37 3.18 0.04
C GLN A 167 -17.65 1.69 0.32
N VAL A 168 -16.72 0.82 -0.06
CA VAL A 168 -16.88 -0.63 -0.07
C VAL A 168 -17.19 -1.24 1.30
N PRO A 169 -16.53 -0.83 2.42
CA PRO A 169 -16.68 -1.49 3.70
C PRO A 169 -18.06 -1.28 4.33
N GLN A 170 -18.62 -2.37 4.89
CA GLN A 170 -19.63 -2.28 5.95
C GLN A 170 -18.96 -2.56 7.30
N CYS A 171 -18.85 -3.82 7.75
CA CYS A 171 -18.15 -4.11 9.01
C CYS A 171 -16.62 -3.97 8.92
N GLY A 172 -16.06 -3.96 7.72
CA GLY A 172 -14.62 -3.78 7.46
C GLY A 172 -13.75 -5.03 7.66
N TYR A 173 -14.25 -6.09 8.28
CA TYR A 173 -13.43 -7.21 8.75
C TYR A 173 -12.68 -7.96 7.63
N CYS A 174 -13.34 -8.25 6.52
CA CYS A 174 -12.75 -8.96 5.38
C CYS A 174 -11.97 -8.06 4.43
N GLN A 175 -12.09 -6.74 4.55
CA GLN A 175 -11.70 -5.81 3.50
C GLN A 175 -10.20 -5.77 3.25
N SER A 176 -9.37 -5.97 4.29
CA SER A 176 -7.92 -6.08 4.10
C SER A 176 -7.56 -7.23 3.15
N GLY A 177 -8.14 -8.40 3.36
CA GLY A 177 -7.92 -9.56 2.49
C GLY A 177 -8.48 -9.35 1.08
N MET A 178 -9.63 -8.69 0.96
CA MET A 178 -10.22 -8.36 -0.35
C MET A 178 -9.31 -7.41 -1.14
N MET A 179 -8.73 -6.39 -0.51
CA MET A 179 -7.78 -5.48 -1.17
C MET A 179 -6.48 -6.20 -1.58
N ILE A 180 -5.95 -7.08 -0.75
CA ILE A 180 -4.77 -7.90 -1.10
C ILE A 180 -5.05 -8.76 -2.33
N MET A 181 -6.20 -9.43 -2.39
CA MET A 181 -6.60 -10.22 -3.57
C MET A 181 -6.78 -9.35 -4.81
N ALA A 182 -7.35 -8.15 -4.66
CA ALA A 182 -7.49 -7.21 -5.77
C ALA A 182 -6.10 -6.79 -6.32
N VAL A 183 -5.12 -6.55 -5.46
CA VAL A 183 -3.74 -6.23 -5.88
C VAL A 183 -3.13 -7.42 -6.62
N ASP A 184 -3.22 -8.65 -6.10
CA ASP A 184 -2.72 -9.86 -6.79
C ASP A 184 -3.38 -10.03 -8.16
N LEU A 185 -4.70 -9.84 -8.26
CA LEU A 185 -5.42 -9.91 -9.53
C LEU A 185 -4.92 -8.86 -10.52
N LEU A 186 -4.86 -7.59 -10.11
CA LEU A 186 -4.48 -6.47 -11.00
C LEU A 186 -3.01 -6.50 -11.40
N THR A 187 -2.13 -7.09 -10.60
CA THR A 187 -0.74 -7.36 -10.97
C THR A 187 -0.65 -8.38 -12.10
N ARG A 188 -1.53 -9.38 -12.12
CA ARG A 188 -1.57 -10.42 -13.15
C ARG A 188 -2.39 -10.05 -14.39
N ASN A 189 -3.40 -9.23 -14.21
CA ASN A 189 -4.32 -8.79 -15.25
C ASN A 189 -4.75 -7.36 -14.97
N SER A 190 -4.16 -6.42 -15.68
CA SER A 190 -4.40 -4.98 -15.48
C SER A 190 -5.80 -4.51 -15.93
N SER A 191 -6.56 -5.34 -16.66
CA SER A 191 -7.90 -4.99 -17.16
C SER A 191 -8.85 -6.18 -17.08
N PRO A 192 -9.17 -6.69 -15.86
CA PRO A 192 -10.01 -7.86 -15.71
C PRO A 192 -11.47 -7.55 -16.07
N SER A 193 -12.14 -8.49 -16.75
CA SER A 193 -13.58 -8.46 -16.89
C SER A 193 -14.28 -8.73 -15.56
N GLU A 194 -15.56 -8.36 -15.44
CA GLU A 194 -16.35 -8.66 -14.23
C GLU A 194 -16.35 -10.14 -13.90
N ALA A 195 -16.47 -11.01 -14.91
CA ALA A 195 -16.43 -12.45 -14.71
C ALA A 195 -15.09 -12.92 -14.13
N GLN A 196 -13.95 -12.36 -14.59
CA GLN A 196 -12.63 -12.65 -14.06
C GLN A 196 -12.46 -12.12 -12.63
N ILE A 197 -13.04 -10.96 -12.31
CA ILE A 197 -13.05 -10.45 -10.93
C ILE A 197 -13.83 -11.40 -10.04
N ARG A 198 -15.06 -11.78 -10.42
CA ARG A 198 -15.87 -12.74 -9.66
C ARG A 198 -15.13 -14.05 -9.43
N ASP A 199 -14.55 -14.61 -10.48
CA ASP A 199 -13.78 -15.86 -10.40
C ASP A 199 -12.58 -15.75 -9.45
N ALA A 200 -11.85 -14.65 -9.50
CA ALA A 200 -10.71 -14.39 -8.62
C ALA A 200 -11.09 -14.41 -7.13
N PHE A 201 -12.29 -13.94 -6.78
CA PHE A 201 -12.76 -13.93 -5.39
C PHE A 201 -13.51 -15.20 -4.97
N THR A 202 -13.85 -16.09 -5.90
CA THR A 202 -14.66 -17.29 -5.60
C THR A 202 -13.96 -18.61 -5.88
N ASN A 203 -13.27 -18.75 -7.01
CA ASN A 203 -12.76 -20.03 -7.51
C ASN A 203 -11.24 -20.08 -7.67
N THR A 204 -10.61 -19.01 -8.17
CA THR A 204 -9.18 -18.98 -8.43
C THR A 204 -8.37 -19.12 -7.13
N PRO A 205 -7.54 -20.18 -6.94
CA PRO A 205 -6.75 -20.32 -5.72
C PRO A 205 -5.86 -19.10 -5.43
N PRO A 206 -5.71 -18.74 -4.17
CA PRO A 206 -6.19 -19.40 -2.95
C PRO A 206 -7.60 -18.99 -2.46
N SER A 207 -8.56 -18.84 -3.36
CA SER A 207 -9.97 -18.54 -3.06
C SER A 207 -10.65 -19.61 -2.18
N PRO A 208 -11.82 -19.31 -1.60
CA PRO A 208 -12.60 -18.07 -1.73
C PRO A 208 -12.16 -16.91 -0.83
N HIS A 209 -12.72 -15.73 -1.08
CA HIS A 209 -12.69 -14.57 -0.18
C HIS A 209 -14.10 -14.25 0.29
N LEU A 210 -14.35 -14.38 1.60
CA LEU A 210 -15.71 -14.33 2.14
C LEU A 210 -16.01 -12.98 2.79
N CYS A 211 -17.07 -12.33 2.30
CA CYS A 211 -17.66 -11.14 2.92
C CYS A 211 -19.04 -11.46 3.51
N ARG A 212 -19.16 -11.48 4.83
CA ARG A 212 -20.45 -11.76 5.49
C ARG A 212 -21.49 -10.65 5.27
N CYS A 213 -21.05 -9.41 5.08
CA CYS A 213 -21.92 -8.28 4.75
C CYS A 213 -22.40 -8.27 3.28
N GLY A 214 -21.74 -9.03 2.41
CA GLY A 214 -22.16 -9.17 1.02
C GLY A 214 -21.79 -7.98 0.12
N THR A 215 -20.72 -7.23 0.41
CA THR A 215 -20.34 -6.02 -0.34
C THR A 215 -19.70 -6.31 -1.71
N TYR A 216 -19.93 -7.47 -2.29
CA TYR A 216 -19.25 -7.91 -3.52
C TYR A 216 -19.46 -6.99 -4.73
N MET A 217 -20.65 -6.37 -4.87
CA MET A 217 -20.91 -5.44 -5.97
C MET A 217 -20.02 -4.20 -5.88
N SER A 218 -19.87 -3.62 -4.67
CA SER A 218 -18.97 -2.50 -4.44
C SER A 218 -17.50 -2.92 -4.60
N ILE A 219 -17.13 -4.15 -4.21
CA ILE A 219 -15.78 -4.69 -4.43
C ILE A 219 -15.48 -4.75 -5.94
N ILE A 220 -16.39 -5.25 -6.77
CA ILE A 220 -16.22 -5.32 -8.22
C ILE A 220 -16.04 -3.91 -8.81
N ALA A 221 -16.88 -2.96 -8.40
CA ALA A 221 -16.77 -1.56 -8.85
C ALA A 221 -15.41 -0.96 -8.47
N ALA A 222 -14.95 -1.20 -7.23
CA ALA A 222 -13.66 -0.72 -6.76
C ALA A 222 -12.48 -1.36 -7.52
N VAL A 223 -12.54 -2.65 -7.84
CA VAL A 223 -11.50 -3.31 -8.67
C VAL A 223 -11.44 -2.69 -10.06
N HIS A 224 -12.57 -2.46 -10.71
CA HIS A 224 -12.60 -1.76 -12.00
C HIS A 224 -12.06 -0.33 -11.93
N ARG A 225 -12.38 0.41 -10.85
CA ARG A 225 -11.85 1.76 -10.64
C ARG A 225 -10.33 1.72 -10.45
N ALA A 226 -9.83 0.81 -9.61
CA ALA A 226 -8.40 0.62 -9.38
C ALA A 226 -7.65 0.25 -10.66
N ALA A 227 -8.20 -0.66 -11.47
CA ALA A 227 -7.62 -1.05 -12.75
C ALA A 227 -7.39 0.15 -13.66
N ARG A 228 -8.40 1.05 -13.78
CA ARG A 228 -8.27 2.29 -14.57
C ARG A 228 -7.22 3.25 -14.02
N ALA A 229 -7.05 3.30 -12.69
CA ALA A 229 -6.07 4.18 -12.06
C ALA A 229 -4.63 3.64 -12.11
N MET A 230 -4.46 2.34 -12.36
CA MET A 230 -3.15 1.67 -12.48
C MET A 230 -2.65 1.62 -13.93
N ALA A 231 -3.54 1.79 -14.93
CA ALA A 231 -3.21 1.83 -16.34
C ALA A 231 -2.44 3.10 -16.69
#